data_c6765928f5c663a3ed1be6213e987e0e
#
_entry.id   c6765928f5c663a3ed1be6213e987e0e
#
_cell.length_a   1.000
_cell.length_b   1.000
_cell.length_c   1.000
_cell.angle_alpha   90.00
_cell.angle_beta   90.00
_cell.angle_gamma   90.00
#
_symmetry.space_group_name_H-M   'P 1'
#
loop_
_entity.id
_entity.type
_entity.pdbx_description
1 polymer ?
#
loop_
_entity_poly.entity_id
_entity_poly.type
_entity_poly.pdbx_seq_one_letter_code
_entity_poly.pdbx_strand_id
1 'polypeptide(L)'
;VSARFLFDSGVDVITAGNHTFRRKESYDLFDSCETLLRPANFPSLAPGRGYCVVDMGRIQVGILNLMGVVYMESMDSPFDAADRILAEGVPKITLVDFHAEATGEKKSLAYYLDGRVSAVFGTHTHVQTADECILEHGTGYISDLGMTGPKRSVLGVKPELVIQKMRSKMPVRFDLADGACEMGCVLFTIDEKTGKTIAVERLKIE
;
A
#
# COMPACT_ATOMS: atom_id res chain seq x y z
N VAL A 1 -6.99 -12.69 -12.94
CA VAL A 1 -7.35 -11.76 -14.04
C VAL A 1 -6.92 -10.34 -13.72
N SER A 2 -7.28 -9.78 -12.55
CA SER A 2 -7.01 -8.38 -12.22
C SER A 2 -5.51 -8.05 -12.11
N ALA A 3 -4.71 -8.89 -11.43
CA ALA A 3 -3.26 -8.64 -11.31
C ALA A 3 -2.56 -8.66 -12.69
N ARG A 4 -2.90 -9.64 -13.54
CA ARG A 4 -2.35 -9.71 -14.89
C ARG A 4 -2.69 -8.48 -15.72
N PHE A 5 -3.92 -8.00 -15.64
CA PHE A 5 -4.34 -6.77 -16.32
C PHE A 5 -3.51 -5.57 -15.87
N LEU A 6 -3.23 -5.44 -14.58
CA LEU A 6 -2.40 -4.34 -14.05
C LEU A 6 -0.96 -4.42 -14.57
N PHE A 7 -0.33 -5.60 -14.54
CA PHE A 7 1.00 -5.78 -15.12
C PHE A 7 1.03 -5.51 -16.63
N ASP A 8 0.05 -6.01 -17.37
CA ASP A 8 -0.08 -5.75 -18.81
C ASP A 8 -0.31 -4.25 -19.11
N SER A 9 -0.79 -3.48 -18.13
CA SER A 9 -0.99 -2.02 -18.19
C SER A 9 0.24 -1.21 -17.75
N GLY A 10 1.35 -1.87 -17.40
CA GLY A 10 2.62 -1.21 -17.06
C GLY A 10 2.87 -1.02 -15.55
N VAL A 11 2.14 -1.72 -14.68
CA VAL A 11 2.44 -1.74 -13.25
C VAL A 11 3.64 -2.66 -12.99
N ASP A 12 4.67 -2.17 -12.31
CA ASP A 12 5.89 -2.93 -12.01
C ASP A 12 5.70 -3.84 -10.78
N VAL A 13 5.05 -3.34 -9.73
CA VAL A 13 4.83 -4.07 -8.48
C VAL A 13 3.41 -3.85 -7.97
N ILE A 14 2.79 -4.91 -7.47
CA ILE A 14 1.50 -4.86 -6.80
C ILE A 14 1.70 -5.21 -5.33
N THR A 15 1.30 -4.32 -4.44
CA THR A 15 1.23 -4.57 -3.00
C THR A 15 -0.21 -4.90 -2.60
N ALA A 16 -0.39 -5.87 -1.72
CA ALA A 16 -1.69 -6.29 -1.24
C ALA A 16 -1.92 -5.87 0.23
N GLY A 17 -3.10 -6.13 0.77
CA GLY A 17 -3.47 -5.72 2.12
C GLY A 17 -4.21 -6.83 2.88
N ASN A 18 -5.17 -6.44 3.73
CA ASN A 18 -5.95 -7.35 4.57
C ASN A 18 -6.84 -8.33 3.78
N HIS A 19 -7.01 -8.14 2.48
CA HIS A 19 -7.75 -9.05 1.61
C HIS A 19 -6.88 -9.96 0.75
N THR A 20 -5.59 -10.05 1.02
CA THR A 20 -4.58 -10.81 0.26
C THR A 20 -5.04 -12.23 -0.04
N PHE A 21 -5.49 -12.98 0.97
CA PHE A 21 -5.88 -14.39 0.85
C PHE A 21 -7.38 -14.64 0.87
N ARG A 22 -8.18 -13.65 0.53
CA ARG A 22 -9.64 -13.80 0.50
C ARG A 22 -10.13 -14.82 -0.53
N ARG A 23 -9.33 -15.09 -1.57
CA ARG A 23 -9.62 -16.06 -2.63
C ARG A 23 -8.49 -17.06 -2.77
N LYS A 24 -8.82 -18.35 -2.71
CA LYS A 24 -7.82 -19.43 -2.84
C LYS A 24 -7.07 -19.40 -4.16
N GLU A 25 -7.72 -18.97 -5.24
CA GLU A 25 -7.11 -18.87 -6.56
C GLU A 25 -5.95 -17.85 -6.63
N SER A 26 -5.79 -17.01 -5.60
CA SER A 26 -4.66 -16.09 -5.52
C SER A 26 -3.39 -16.71 -4.93
N TYR A 27 -3.47 -17.86 -4.24
CA TYR A 27 -2.34 -18.41 -3.50
C TYR A 27 -1.16 -18.77 -4.41
N ASP A 28 -1.42 -19.54 -5.46
CA ASP A 28 -0.41 -19.93 -6.45
C ASP A 28 0.20 -18.70 -7.17
N LEU A 29 -0.62 -17.64 -7.33
CA LEU A 29 -0.14 -16.41 -7.94
C LEU A 29 0.85 -15.68 -7.04
N PHE A 30 0.60 -15.62 -5.72
CA PHE A 30 1.53 -15.03 -4.76
C PHE A 30 2.84 -15.82 -4.69
N ASP A 31 2.82 -17.13 -4.81
CA ASP A 31 4.03 -17.96 -4.81
C ASP A 31 4.84 -17.83 -6.10
N SER A 32 4.17 -17.67 -7.24
CA SER A 32 4.82 -17.65 -8.56
C SER A 32 5.22 -16.26 -9.06
N CYS A 33 4.64 -15.18 -8.53
CA CYS A 33 4.87 -13.81 -8.99
C CYS A 33 5.72 -13.02 -7.99
N GLU A 34 6.96 -12.73 -8.34
CA GLU A 34 7.92 -12.04 -7.47
C GLU A 34 7.57 -10.58 -7.17
N THR A 35 6.80 -9.93 -8.04
CA THR A 35 6.39 -8.53 -7.93
C THR A 35 4.94 -8.36 -7.47
N LEU A 36 4.32 -9.45 -7.01
CA LEU A 36 3.04 -9.40 -6.28
C LEU A 36 3.31 -9.66 -4.79
N LEU A 37 3.23 -8.62 -3.98
CA LEU A 37 3.64 -8.66 -2.57
C LEU A 37 2.44 -8.76 -1.62
N ARG A 38 2.48 -9.75 -0.73
CA ARG A 38 1.67 -9.72 0.49
C ARG A 38 2.33 -8.87 1.57
N PRO A 39 1.63 -8.47 2.63
CA PRO A 39 2.31 -7.87 3.79
C PRO A 39 3.39 -8.79 4.37
N ALA A 40 4.57 -8.24 4.65
CA ALA A 40 5.74 -9.00 5.10
C ALA A 40 5.59 -9.53 6.54
N ASN A 41 4.69 -8.91 7.33
CA ASN A 41 4.38 -9.34 8.69
C ASN A 41 3.28 -10.41 8.78
N PHE A 42 2.85 -11.02 7.66
CA PHE A 42 2.14 -12.29 7.70
C PHE A 42 3.05 -13.42 8.19
N PRO A 43 2.50 -14.47 8.83
CA PRO A 43 3.27 -15.66 9.21
C PRO A 43 4.06 -16.23 8.04
N SER A 44 5.21 -16.81 8.32
CA SER A 44 6.13 -17.36 7.32
C SER A 44 5.54 -18.50 6.45
N LEU A 45 4.49 -19.16 6.95
CA LEU A 45 3.76 -20.20 6.21
C LEU A 45 2.79 -19.65 5.14
N ALA A 46 2.54 -18.33 5.14
CA ALA A 46 1.67 -17.72 4.15
C ALA A 46 2.34 -17.69 2.76
N PRO A 47 1.61 -17.98 1.67
CA PRO A 47 2.13 -17.94 0.31
C PRO A 47 2.70 -16.59 -0.07
N GLY A 48 3.73 -16.57 -0.91
CA GLY A 48 4.33 -15.36 -1.46
C GLY A 48 5.30 -14.66 -0.53
N ARG A 49 5.70 -13.47 -0.93
CA ARG A 49 6.72 -12.64 -0.27
C ARG A 49 6.20 -11.24 0.03
N GLY A 50 6.84 -10.56 0.98
CA GLY A 50 6.46 -9.19 1.38
C GLY A 50 7.44 -8.12 0.93
N TYR A 51 8.51 -8.52 0.24
CA TYR A 51 9.56 -7.64 -0.25
C TYR A 51 10.06 -8.11 -1.60
N CYS A 52 10.38 -7.18 -2.49
CA CYS A 52 11.08 -7.44 -3.74
C CYS A 52 12.01 -6.29 -4.10
N VAL A 53 12.92 -6.56 -5.05
CA VAL A 53 13.79 -5.55 -5.67
C VAL A 53 13.48 -5.51 -7.15
N VAL A 54 13.20 -4.32 -7.66
CA VAL A 54 13.03 -4.04 -9.10
C VAL A 54 14.32 -3.45 -9.63
N ASP A 55 14.88 -4.09 -10.64
CA ASP A 55 16.08 -3.59 -11.34
C ASP A 55 15.65 -2.68 -12.49
N MET A 56 15.96 -1.38 -12.37
CA MET A 56 15.71 -0.35 -13.38
C MET A 56 16.93 -0.12 -14.26
N GLY A 57 17.90 -1.04 -14.27
CA GLY A 57 19.15 -0.98 -15.01
C GLY A 57 20.23 -0.12 -14.36
N ARG A 58 19.99 1.15 -14.12
CA ARG A 58 20.94 2.06 -13.44
C ARG A 58 20.81 2.04 -11.93
N ILE A 59 19.61 1.81 -11.45
CA ILE A 59 19.23 1.82 -10.02
C ILE A 59 18.41 0.59 -9.71
N GLN A 60 18.50 0.15 -8.47
CA GLN A 60 17.59 -0.83 -7.90
C GLN A 60 16.65 -0.17 -6.93
N VAL A 61 15.38 -0.59 -6.96
CA VAL A 61 14.33 -0.09 -6.08
C VAL A 61 13.77 -1.23 -5.26
N GLY A 62 13.91 -1.13 -3.94
CA GLY A 62 13.27 -2.05 -3.00
C GLY A 62 11.81 -1.66 -2.75
N ILE A 63 10.91 -2.62 -2.75
CA ILE A 63 9.50 -2.41 -2.38
C ILE A 63 9.17 -3.34 -1.21
N LEU A 64 8.78 -2.76 -0.10
CA LEU A 64 8.36 -3.45 1.12
C LEU A 64 6.87 -3.22 1.36
N ASN A 65 6.11 -4.29 1.53
CA ASN A 65 4.71 -4.22 1.89
C ASN A 65 4.53 -4.65 3.36
N LEU A 66 3.84 -3.84 4.15
CA LEU A 66 3.54 -4.08 5.56
C LEU A 66 2.05 -3.89 5.83
N MET A 67 1.54 -4.52 6.88
CA MET A 67 0.16 -4.33 7.34
C MET A 67 0.13 -3.91 8.81
N GLY A 68 -0.72 -2.93 9.13
CA GLY A 68 -1.01 -2.52 10.49
C GLY A 68 -1.80 -3.57 11.27
N VAL A 69 -1.76 -3.45 12.58
CA VAL A 69 -2.47 -4.35 13.51
C VAL A 69 -3.51 -3.62 14.37
N VAL A 70 -3.45 -2.28 14.39
CA VAL A 70 -4.42 -1.46 15.14
C VAL A 70 -5.75 -1.42 14.41
N TYR A 71 -6.80 -1.95 14.99
CA TYR A 71 -8.15 -2.14 14.41
C TYR A 71 -8.19 -3.08 13.20
N MET A 72 -7.17 -3.90 13.04
CA MET A 72 -7.04 -4.89 11.97
C MET A 72 -6.81 -6.29 12.54
N GLU A 73 -6.60 -7.28 11.68
CA GLU A 73 -6.28 -8.63 12.10
C GLU A 73 -4.93 -8.65 12.83
N SER A 74 -4.85 -9.43 13.93
CA SER A 74 -3.61 -9.58 14.69
C SER A 74 -2.56 -10.34 13.89
N MET A 75 -1.40 -9.74 13.73
CA MET A 75 -0.25 -10.27 12.99
C MET A 75 1.05 -9.96 13.73
N ASP A 76 2.18 -10.38 13.15
CA ASP A 76 3.48 -9.97 13.66
C ASP A 76 3.62 -8.44 13.58
N SER A 77 4.47 -7.88 14.44
CA SER A 77 4.75 -6.45 14.46
C SER A 77 5.27 -5.96 13.11
N PRO A 78 4.64 -4.94 12.48
CA PRO A 78 5.18 -4.36 11.25
C PRO A 78 6.54 -3.68 11.45
N PHE A 79 6.85 -3.20 12.65
CA PHE A 79 8.15 -2.63 12.99
C PHE A 79 9.25 -3.69 12.97
N ASP A 80 9.01 -4.84 13.62
CA ASP A 80 9.97 -5.94 13.66
C ASP A 80 10.16 -6.57 12.27
N ALA A 81 9.10 -6.65 11.48
CA ALA A 81 9.17 -7.13 10.10
C ALA A 81 10.00 -6.17 9.22
N ALA A 82 9.83 -4.85 9.38
CA ALA A 82 10.65 -3.86 8.71
C ALA A 82 12.13 -3.99 9.10
N ASP A 83 12.42 -4.08 10.40
CA ASP A 83 13.81 -4.23 10.89
C ASP A 83 14.49 -5.48 10.34
N ARG A 84 13.80 -6.61 10.33
CA ARG A 84 14.33 -7.87 9.78
C ARG A 84 14.72 -7.72 8.32
N ILE A 85 13.86 -7.13 7.49
CA ILE A 85 14.12 -6.98 6.06
C ILE A 85 15.22 -5.95 5.80
N LEU A 86 15.20 -4.83 6.50
CA LEU A 86 16.23 -3.79 6.35
C LEU A 86 17.62 -4.30 6.79
N ALA A 87 17.68 -5.18 7.79
CA ALA A 87 18.93 -5.77 8.27
C ALA A 87 19.59 -6.76 7.27
N GLU A 88 18.81 -7.36 6.36
CA GLU A 88 19.31 -8.22 5.30
C GLU A 88 20.04 -7.43 4.18
N GLY A 89 19.92 -6.09 4.22
CA GLY A 89 20.43 -5.18 3.19
C GLY A 89 19.42 -4.94 2.08
N VAL A 90 19.07 -3.67 1.89
CA VAL A 90 18.11 -3.24 0.87
C VAL A 90 18.73 -2.20 -0.06
N PRO A 91 18.25 -2.01 -1.28
CA PRO A 91 18.66 -0.93 -2.16
C PRO A 91 18.54 0.43 -1.47
N LYS A 92 19.41 1.35 -1.86
CA LYS A 92 19.39 2.73 -1.36
C LYS A 92 18.04 3.41 -1.52
N ILE A 93 17.34 3.11 -2.62
CA ILE A 93 15.96 3.55 -2.85
C ILE A 93 15.06 2.39 -2.43
N THR A 94 14.33 2.59 -1.35
CA THR A 94 13.35 1.62 -0.84
C THR A 94 12.05 2.33 -0.50
N LEU A 95 10.94 1.80 -1.01
CA LEU A 95 9.59 2.30 -0.79
C LEU A 95 8.83 1.33 0.11
N VAL A 96 8.03 1.86 1.02
CA VAL A 96 7.21 1.06 1.94
C VAL A 96 5.74 1.40 1.75
N ASP A 97 4.94 0.41 1.33
CA ASP A 97 3.48 0.46 1.43
C ASP A 97 3.06 -0.04 2.80
N PHE A 98 2.38 0.81 3.56
CA PHE A 98 1.85 0.44 4.87
C PHE A 98 0.33 0.42 4.85
N HIS A 99 -0.22 -0.77 4.65
CA HIS A 99 -1.65 -1.04 4.60
C HIS A 99 -2.25 -1.08 6.02
N ALA A 100 -2.74 0.05 6.51
CA ALA A 100 -3.19 0.19 7.90
C ALA A 100 -4.42 1.10 8.03
N GLU A 101 -5.27 0.81 9.03
CA GLU A 101 -6.44 1.63 9.36
C GLU A 101 -6.03 2.88 10.14
N ALA A 102 -5.25 2.71 11.22
CA ALA A 102 -5.01 3.77 12.18
C ALA A 102 -3.94 4.78 11.71
N THR A 103 -4.32 6.06 11.59
CA THR A 103 -3.40 7.15 11.23
C THR A 103 -2.22 7.25 12.19
N GLY A 104 -2.44 7.02 13.49
CA GLY A 104 -1.37 7.03 14.48
C GLY A 104 -0.34 5.93 14.23
N GLU A 105 -0.76 4.73 13.85
CA GLU A 105 0.13 3.63 13.50
C GLU A 105 0.93 3.95 12.23
N LYS A 106 0.26 4.51 11.20
CA LYS A 106 0.91 4.94 9.95
C LYS A 106 2.02 5.97 10.22
N LYS A 107 1.72 7.01 10.97
CA LYS A 107 2.71 8.03 11.33
C LYS A 107 3.84 7.48 12.19
N SER A 108 3.53 6.62 13.15
CA SER A 108 4.56 6.01 14.02
C SER A 108 5.57 5.20 13.20
N LEU A 109 5.09 4.36 12.27
CA LEU A 109 5.98 3.61 11.40
C LEU A 109 6.80 4.52 10.47
N ALA A 110 6.20 5.57 9.93
CA ALA A 110 6.91 6.53 9.08
C ALA A 110 8.06 7.23 9.82
N TYR A 111 7.81 7.73 11.04
CA TYR A 111 8.87 8.32 11.87
C TYR A 111 9.93 7.29 12.27
N TYR A 112 9.54 6.05 12.55
CA TYR A 112 10.47 4.98 12.87
C TYR A 112 11.41 4.64 11.72
N LEU A 113 10.93 4.75 10.49
CA LEU A 113 11.67 4.46 9.27
C LEU A 113 12.33 5.71 8.65
N ASP A 114 12.15 6.90 9.25
CA ASP A 114 12.69 8.14 8.71
C ASP A 114 14.22 8.10 8.58
N GLY A 115 14.71 8.36 7.36
CA GLY A 115 16.10 8.26 6.97
C GLY A 115 16.62 6.84 6.70
N ARG A 116 15.78 5.81 6.91
CA ARG A 116 16.12 4.40 6.65
C ARG A 116 15.55 3.90 5.31
N VAL A 117 14.51 4.58 4.81
CA VAL A 117 13.84 4.29 3.53
C VAL A 117 13.57 5.59 2.79
N SER A 118 13.32 5.51 1.49
CA SER A 118 13.06 6.69 0.65
C SER A 118 11.66 7.26 0.85
N ALA A 119 10.65 6.40 0.96
CA ALA A 119 9.27 6.83 1.18
C ALA A 119 8.47 5.78 1.95
N VAL A 120 7.49 6.26 2.74
CA VAL A 120 6.44 5.47 3.36
C VAL A 120 5.10 6.06 2.94
N PHE A 121 4.24 5.26 2.35
CA PHE A 121 2.90 5.68 1.98
C PHE A 121 1.87 4.70 2.53
N GLY A 122 0.75 5.23 2.98
CA GLY A 122 -0.34 4.43 3.50
C GLY A 122 -1.38 4.06 2.46
N THR A 123 -2.05 2.95 2.72
CA THR A 123 -3.20 2.44 1.98
C THR A 123 -4.28 1.95 2.95
N HIS A 124 -5.40 1.48 2.49
CA HIS A 124 -6.53 0.89 3.21
C HIS A 124 -7.77 1.78 3.35
N THR A 125 -7.65 3.05 3.71
CA THR A 125 -8.83 3.87 4.05
C THR A 125 -9.63 4.31 2.83
N HIS A 126 -9.07 4.17 1.64
CA HIS A 126 -9.66 4.56 0.35
C HIS A 126 -9.87 6.08 0.18
N VAL A 127 -9.41 6.88 1.12
CA VAL A 127 -9.53 8.35 1.07
C VAL A 127 -8.14 8.96 1.05
N GLN A 128 -7.81 9.66 -0.03
CA GLN A 128 -6.51 10.32 -0.15
C GLN A 128 -6.39 11.42 0.91
N THR A 129 -5.35 11.33 1.73
CA THR A 129 -5.06 12.35 2.76
C THR A 129 -4.28 13.52 2.16
N ALA A 130 -4.24 14.65 2.89
CA ALA A 130 -3.59 15.89 2.47
C ALA A 130 -2.39 16.23 3.36
N ASP A 131 -1.68 15.21 3.80
CA ASP A 131 -0.55 15.33 4.74
C ASP A 131 0.78 14.89 4.12
N GLU A 132 0.86 14.93 2.78
CA GLU A 132 2.09 14.65 2.05
C GLU A 132 3.22 15.58 2.51
N CYS A 133 4.36 14.99 2.85
CA CYS A 133 5.52 15.73 3.35
C CYS A 133 6.82 14.95 3.16
N ILE A 134 7.93 15.62 3.42
CA ILE A 134 9.24 15.02 3.60
C ILE A 134 9.59 15.11 5.09
N LEU A 135 9.89 13.97 5.71
CA LEU A 135 10.28 13.91 7.12
C LEU A 135 11.70 14.45 7.32
N GLU A 136 12.10 14.65 8.58
CA GLU A 136 13.33 15.35 8.97
C GLU A 136 14.60 14.73 8.36
N HIS A 137 14.65 13.39 8.24
CA HIS A 137 15.82 12.67 7.71
C HIS A 137 15.72 12.34 6.21
N GLY A 138 14.65 12.80 5.54
CA GLY A 138 14.50 12.76 4.10
C GLY A 138 13.60 11.64 3.55
N THR A 139 12.81 10.97 4.39
CA THR A 139 11.80 10.02 3.94
C THR A 139 10.55 10.77 3.50
N GLY A 140 10.06 10.52 2.28
CA GLY A 140 8.77 11.01 1.82
C GLY A 140 7.62 10.30 2.52
N TYR A 141 6.51 10.99 2.80
CA TYR A 141 5.37 10.44 3.52
C TYR A 141 4.03 10.95 3.03
N ILE A 142 3.03 10.06 3.05
CA ILE A 142 1.60 10.37 2.99
C ILE A 142 0.81 9.30 3.76
N SER A 143 -0.20 9.70 4.53
CA SER A 143 -1.00 8.76 5.33
C SER A 143 -1.84 7.79 4.50
N ASP A 144 -2.42 8.21 3.38
CA ASP A 144 -3.16 7.32 2.48
C ASP A 144 -3.19 7.86 1.05
N LEU A 145 -2.94 6.98 0.09
CA LEU A 145 -2.96 7.30 -1.34
C LEU A 145 -4.38 7.54 -1.87
N GLY A 146 -5.39 7.04 -1.17
CA GLY A 146 -6.75 6.95 -1.66
C GLY A 146 -7.00 5.69 -2.49
N MET A 147 -8.04 5.72 -3.29
CA MET A 147 -8.43 4.60 -4.14
C MET A 147 -8.44 4.96 -5.63
N THR A 148 -8.49 3.94 -6.47
CA THR A 148 -8.92 4.04 -7.86
C THR A 148 -10.32 3.47 -7.96
N GLY A 149 -11.30 4.28 -8.35
CA GLY A 149 -12.69 3.84 -8.40
C GLY A 149 -13.70 4.94 -8.71
N PRO A 150 -15.00 4.61 -8.66
CA PRO A 150 -16.06 5.55 -9.02
C PRO A 150 -16.14 6.72 -8.04
N LYS A 151 -16.16 7.95 -8.57
CA LYS A 151 -16.21 9.20 -7.80
C LYS A 151 -17.44 9.27 -6.90
N ARG A 152 -18.62 8.93 -7.45
CA ARG A 152 -19.88 8.94 -6.70
C ARG A 152 -20.13 7.60 -6.03
N SER A 153 -19.38 7.35 -4.96
CA SER A 153 -19.47 6.10 -4.21
C SER A 153 -19.16 6.31 -2.73
N VAL A 154 -19.47 5.33 -1.92
CA VAL A 154 -18.94 5.20 -0.57
C VAL A 154 -17.85 4.13 -0.63
N LEU A 155 -16.59 4.56 -0.77
CA LEU A 155 -15.42 3.68 -0.88
C LEU A 155 -15.56 2.62 -1.99
N GLY A 156 -16.12 3.02 -3.15
CA GLY A 156 -16.35 2.14 -4.30
C GLY A 156 -17.73 1.49 -4.35
N VAL A 157 -18.52 1.54 -3.28
CA VAL A 157 -19.85 0.91 -3.16
C VAL A 157 -20.96 1.93 -3.44
N LYS A 158 -22.10 1.47 -3.99
CA LYS A 158 -23.31 2.29 -4.20
C LYS A 158 -23.77 2.93 -2.88
N PRO A 159 -23.90 4.26 -2.81
CA PRO A 159 -24.20 4.96 -1.55
C PRO A 159 -25.46 4.50 -0.85
N GLU A 160 -26.52 4.23 -1.61
CA GLU A 160 -27.81 3.78 -1.08
C GLU A 160 -27.72 2.46 -0.30
N LEU A 161 -26.86 1.52 -0.75
CA LEU A 161 -26.67 0.24 -0.08
C LEU A 161 -25.90 0.40 1.24
N VAL A 162 -24.90 1.28 1.24
CA VAL A 162 -24.14 1.57 2.46
C VAL A 162 -25.01 2.30 3.47
N ILE A 163 -25.79 3.30 3.04
CA ILE A 163 -26.74 4.03 3.89
C ILE A 163 -27.77 3.07 4.48
N GLN A 164 -28.34 2.19 3.65
CA GLN A 164 -29.30 1.17 4.12
C GLN A 164 -28.68 0.30 5.23
N LYS A 165 -27.47 -0.23 5.01
CA LYS A 165 -26.77 -1.04 6.02
C LYS A 165 -26.51 -0.26 7.31
N MET A 166 -26.03 0.99 7.20
CA MET A 166 -25.71 1.81 8.35
C MET A 166 -26.96 2.16 9.19
N ARG A 167 -28.10 2.42 8.53
CA ARG A 167 -29.36 2.76 9.20
C ARG A 167 -30.08 1.55 9.79
N SER A 168 -30.12 0.44 9.05
CA SER A 168 -30.88 -0.75 9.47
C SER A 168 -30.06 -1.71 10.35
N LYS A 169 -28.73 -1.65 10.30
CA LYS A 169 -27.80 -2.64 10.88
C LYS A 169 -28.00 -4.08 10.35
N MET A 170 -28.83 -4.24 9.32
CA MET A 170 -29.08 -5.54 8.69
C MET A 170 -28.03 -5.84 7.61
N PRO A 171 -27.76 -7.11 7.31
CA PRO A 171 -26.92 -7.49 6.19
C PRO A 171 -27.46 -6.94 4.87
N VAL A 172 -26.60 -6.30 4.09
CA VAL A 172 -26.91 -5.79 2.76
C VAL A 172 -25.81 -6.29 1.81
N ARG A 173 -26.19 -6.85 0.67
CA ARG A 173 -25.22 -7.19 -0.37
C ARG A 173 -24.75 -5.90 -1.04
N PHE A 174 -23.44 -5.69 -1.06
CA PHE A 174 -22.83 -4.53 -1.69
C PHE A 174 -22.60 -4.78 -3.19
N ASP A 175 -22.93 -3.79 -3.99
CA ASP A 175 -22.59 -3.68 -5.41
C ASP A 175 -21.68 -2.49 -5.63
N LEU A 176 -20.78 -2.61 -6.59
CA LEU A 176 -19.92 -1.51 -6.99
C LEU A 176 -20.75 -0.36 -7.58
N ALA A 177 -20.34 0.85 -7.29
CA ALA A 177 -20.94 2.03 -7.90
C ALA A 177 -20.50 2.15 -9.37
N ASP A 178 -21.36 2.76 -10.18
CA ASP A 178 -21.12 3.00 -11.60
C ASP A 178 -20.70 4.46 -11.83
N GLY A 179 -20.18 4.78 -13.02
CA GLY A 179 -19.93 6.13 -13.49
C GLY A 179 -18.46 6.49 -13.64
N ALA A 180 -18.19 7.81 -13.70
CA ALA A 180 -16.83 8.32 -13.84
C ALA A 180 -15.95 7.89 -12.67
N CYS A 181 -14.75 7.39 -12.98
CA CYS A 181 -13.76 6.98 -12.00
C CYS A 181 -12.71 8.07 -11.78
N GLU A 182 -12.04 7.99 -10.65
CA GLU A 182 -10.85 8.77 -10.34
C GLU A 182 -9.77 7.85 -9.78
N MET A 183 -8.51 8.26 -9.92
CA MET A 183 -7.37 7.59 -9.32
C MET A 183 -6.66 8.54 -8.38
N GLY A 184 -6.61 8.19 -7.09
CA GLY A 184 -5.71 8.82 -6.13
C GLY A 184 -4.31 8.21 -6.26
N CYS A 185 -3.29 9.06 -6.39
CA CYS A 185 -1.90 8.62 -6.40
C CYS A 185 -0.96 9.68 -5.86
N VAL A 186 0.29 9.29 -5.65
CA VAL A 186 1.36 10.20 -5.21
C VAL A 186 2.60 9.97 -6.07
N LEU A 187 3.30 11.05 -6.37
CA LEU A 187 4.59 11.04 -7.03
C LEU A 187 5.67 11.43 -6.01
N PHE A 188 6.59 10.51 -5.75
CA PHE A 188 7.80 10.79 -4.98
C PHE A 188 8.96 11.03 -5.94
N THR A 189 9.57 12.21 -5.87
CA THR A 189 10.84 12.47 -6.55
C THR A 189 11.97 12.15 -5.59
N ILE A 190 12.83 11.19 -5.98
CA ILE A 190 13.88 10.67 -5.11
C ILE A 190 15.25 10.94 -5.75
N ASP A 191 16.18 11.47 -4.98
CA ASP A 191 17.57 11.64 -5.38
C ASP A 191 18.28 10.27 -5.42
N GLU A 192 18.74 9.85 -6.60
CA GLU A 192 19.34 8.52 -6.80
C GLU A 192 20.68 8.34 -6.07
N LYS A 193 21.38 9.43 -5.74
CA LYS A 193 22.69 9.38 -5.06
C LYS A 193 22.52 9.16 -3.56
N THR A 194 21.52 9.81 -2.97
CA THR A 194 21.29 9.76 -1.52
C THR A 194 20.18 8.78 -1.12
N GLY A 195 19.25 8.45 -2.03
CA GLY A 195 18.02 7.69 -1.75
C GLY A 195 16.95 8.51 -1.03
N LYS A 196 17.18 9.81 -0.81
CA LYS A 196 16.23 10.68 -0.11
C LYS A 196 15.17 11.23 -1.05
N THR A 197 13.97 11.35 -0.56
CA THR A 197 12.90 12.08 -1.24
C THR A 197 13.18 13.57 -1.24
N ILE A 198 13.03 14.23 -2.39
CA ILE A 198 13.25 15.66 -2.58
C ILE A 198 11.96 16.41 -2.94
N ALA A 199 10.92 15.70 -3.39
CA ALA A 199 9.58 16.23 -3.57
C ALA A 199 8.52 15.13 -3.38
N VAL A 200 7.34 15.52 -2.90
CA VAL A 200 6.16 14.67 -2.79
C VAL A 200 4.99 15.43 -3.39
N GLU A 201 4.35 14.86 -4.39
CA GLU A 201 3.20 15.47 -5.06
C GLU A 201 2.01 14.54 -5.00
N ARG A 202 0.92 15.02 -4.43
CA ARG A 202 -0.35 14.32 -4.42
C ARG A 202 -1.09 14.61 -5.73
N LEU A 203 -1.47 13.54 -6.42
CA LEU A 203 -2.17 13.62 -7.70
C LEU A 203 -3.56 12.99 -7.61
N LYS A 204 -4.49 13.53 -8.37
CA LYS A 204 -5.82 12.99 -8.58
C LYS A 204 -6.09 13.03 -10.08
N ILE A 205 -6.22 11.86 -10.67
CA ILE A 205 -6.42 11.70 -12.12
C ILE A 205 -7.88 11.32 -12.36
N GLU A 206 -8.52 12.01 -13.31
CA GLU A 206 -9.93 11.85 -13.67
C GLU A 206 -10.10 11.23 -15.06
#